data_9829c5d24398b4fb9f5d127ab376ff97
#
_entry.id   9829c5d24398b4fb9f5d127ab376ff97
#
_cell.length_a   1.000
_cell.length_b   1.000
_cell.length_c   1.000
_cell.angle_alpha   90.00
_cell.angle_beta   90.00
_cell.angle_gamma   90.00
#
_symmetry.space_group_name_H-M   'P 1'
#
loop_
_entity.id
_entity.type
_entity.pdbx_description
1 polymer ?
#
loop_
_entity_poly.entity_id
_entity_poly.type
_entity_poly.pdbx_seq_one_letter_code
_entity_poly.pdbx_strand_id
1 'polypeptide(L)'
;ADGRIQGAMRYNIFQMLCANAPDDAAVSIGARGLTHGRYKGNVFWDTDVFLLPFFCWHRPDAARNLVRYRLDRLDAARALARRQNLRGARYPWMSGEDGSEQCESWDIGLCETHITADVAYAADRYHEITGDGSLDGALSQMYLETARYWLSRFTWEPDKNQYSSFFVKGPDEYCGAAVNNTFTNYLARHNVRLALRHAALDGEERGRFKHFEEHVALLYDPQRSLYLQDEL
;
A
#
# COMPACT_ATOMS: atom_id res chain seq x y z
N ALA A 1 -34.80 8.57 -9.46
CA ALA A 1 -33.41 8.94 -9.25
C ALA A 1 -33.13 10.28 -9.94
N ASP A 2 -32.36 11.18 -9.31
CA ASP A 2 -31.98 12.46 -9.93
C ASP A 2 -31.12 12.16 -11.18
N GLY A 3 -31.58 12.61 -12.35
CA GLY A 3 -30.93 12.36 -13.63
C GLY A 3 -29.49 12.91 -13.71
N ARG A 4 -29.17 13.96 -12.93
CA ARG A 4 -27.82 14.54 -12.83
C ARG A 4 -26.88 13.61 -12.08
N ILE A 5 -27.31 13.05 -10.96
CA ILE A 5 -26.52 12.09 -10.16
C ILE A 5 -26.26 10.83 -11.00
N GLN A 6 -27.31 10.33 -11.67
CA GLN A 6 -27.16 9.16 -12.54
C GLN A 6 -26.19 9.43 -13.71
N GLY A 7 -26.26 10.62 -14.31
CA GLY A 7 -25.33 11.04 -15.37
C GLY A 7 -23.88 11.09 -14.86
N ALA A 8 -23.64 11.68 -13.68
CA ALA A 8 -22.31 11.75 -13.08
C ALA A 8 -21.75 10.35 -12.75
N MET A 9 -22.55 9.46 -12.19
CA MET A 9 -22.13 8.07 -11.92
C MET A 9 -21.74 7.33 -13.20
N ARG A 10 -22.56 7.40 -14.25
CA ARG A 10 -22.26 6.78 -15.55
C ARG A 10 -20.98 7.32 -16.15
N TYR A 11 -20.76 8.62 -16.07
CA TYR A 11 -19.56 9.26 -16.56
C TYR A 11 -18.31 8.78 -15.81
N ASN A 12 -18.36 8.70 -14.48
CA ASN A 12 -17.24 8.21 -13.68
C ASN A 12 -16.93 6.74 -13.98
N ILE A 13 -17.94 5.88 -14.09
CA ILE A 13 -17.76 4.47 -14.48
C ILE A 13 -17.12 4.39 -15.86
N PHE A 14 -17.59 5.17 -16.83
CA PHE A 14 -17.01 5.22 -18.17
C PHE A 14 -15.53 5.63 -18.13
N GLN A 15 -15.17 6.67 -17.36
CA GLN A 15 -13.77 7.10 -17.21
C GLN A 15 -12.88 6.02 -16.60
N MET A 16 -13.34 5.33 -15.57
CA MET A 16 -12.58 4.21 -14.96
C MET A 16 -12.35 3.08 -15.95
N LEU A 17 -13.39 2.69 -16.70
CA LEU A 17 -13.28 1.63 -17.72
C LEU A 17 -12.35 2.02 -18.87
N CYS A 18 -12.39 3.28 -19.33
CA CYS A 18 -11.49 3.77 -20.38
C CYS A 18 -10.03 3.86 -19.94
N ALA A 19 -9.78 4.13 -18.65
CA ALA A 19 -8.42 4.28 -18.13
C ALA A 19 -7.69 2.96 -17.87
N ASN A 20 -8.42 1.83 -17.92
CA ASN A 20 -7.86 0.51 -17.64
C ASN A 20 -7.54 -0.25 -18.94
N ALA A 21 -6.41 -0.94 -18.97
CA ALA A 21 -6.03 -1.92 -19.99
C ALA A 21 -6.28 -3.34 -19.45
N PRO A 22 -7.47 -3.93 -19.67
CA PRO A 22 -7.86 -5.16 -18.98
C PRO A 22 -7.03 -6.38 -19.37
N ASP A 23 -6.41 -6.35 -20.56
CA ASP A 23 -5.66 -7.47 -21.13
C ASP A 23 -4.14 -7.32 -20.98
N ASP A 24 -3.67 -6.24 -20.31
CA ASP A 24 -2.24 -5.96 -20.15
C ASP A 24 -1.87 -5.66 -18.69
N ALA A 25 -1.12 -6.56 -18.08
CA ALA A 25 -0.59 -6.40 -16.71
C ALA A 25 0.69 -5.54 -16.66
N ALA A 26 1.28 -5.17 -17.80
CA ALA A 26 2.45 -4.31 -17.83
C ALA A 26 2.12 -2.85 -17.50
N VAL A 27 0.86 -2.46 -17.63
CA VAL A 27 0.35 -1.12 -17.36
C VAL A 27 -0.69 -1.11 -16.25
N SER A 28 -0.89 0.05 -15.62
CA SER A 28 -1.90 0.28 -14.61
C SER A 28 -2.58 1.63 -14.85
N ILE A 29 -3.49 2.01 -13.96
CA ILE A 29 -4.21 3.27 -14.07
C ILE A 29 -3.39 4.39 -13.44
N GLY A 30 -2.99 5.39 -14.22
CA GLY A 30 -2.32 6.59 -13.71
C GLY A 30 -3.26 7.47 -12.87
N ALA A 31 -2.70 8.36 -12.04
CA ALA A 31 -3.44 9.21 -11.09
C ALA A 31 -4.59 10.03 -11.69
N ARG A 32 -4.52 10.37 -12.97
CA ARG A 32 -5.54 11.13 -13.72
C ARG A 32 -6.19 10.33 -14.84
N GLY A 33 -6.05 9.01 -14.85
CA GLY A 33 -6.48 8.17 -15.95
C GLY A 33 -5.88 8.66 -17.28
N LEU A 34 -6.72 8.87 -18.29
CA LEU A 34 -6.29 9.37 -19.61
C LEU A 34 -6.53 10.87 -19.81
N THR A 35 -7.00 11.59 -18.78
CA THR A 35 -7.53 12.94 -18.95
C THR A 35 -6.50 14.06 -18.76
N HIS A 36 -5.33 13.77 -18.20
CA HIS A 36 -4.37 14.81 -17.83
C HIS A 36 -2.93 14.28 -17.70
N GLY A 37 -1.98 14.99 -18.28
CA GLY A 37 -0.55 14.62 -18.27
C GLY A 37 0.26 15.05 -17.05
N ARG A 38 -0.36 15.65 -16.01
CA ARG A 38 0.38 16.25 -14.88
C ARG A 38 1.31 15.27 -14.16
N TYR A 39 0.88 14.04 -13.94
CA TYR A 39 1.66 13.02 -13.26
C TYR A 39 2.34 12.03 -14.22
N LYS A 40 2.46 12.39 -15.51
CA LYS A 40 3.21 11.65 -16.53
C LYS A 40 2.79 10.17 -16.67
N GLY A 41 1.56 9.83 -16.29
CA GLY A 41 1.05 8.44 -16.33
C GLY A 41 1.52 7.57 -15.16
N ASN A 42 2.26 8.11 -14.21
CA ASN A 42 2.71 7.34 -13.05
C ASN A 42 1.55 6.85 -12.19
N VAL A 43 1.75 5.71 -11.53
CA VAL A 43 0.76 5.00 -10.75
C VAL A 43 0.93 5.30 -9.26
N PHE A 44 -0.17 5.54 -8.59
CA PHE A 44 -0.25 5.89 -7.17
C PHE A 44 -1.09 4.86 -6.41
N TRP A 45 -1.08 4.94 -5.09
CA TRP A 45 -1.90 4.12 -4.20
C TRP A 45 -3.42 4.28 -4.42
N ASP A 46 -3.83 5.39 -5.08
CA ASP A 46 -5.22 5.62 -5.48
C ASP A 46 -5.80 4.45 -6.28
N THR A 47 -5.03 3.92 -7.21
CA THR A 47 -5.44 2.76 -8.00
C THR A 47 -5.62 1.54 -7.12
N ASP A 48 -4.72 1.32 -6.17
CA ASP A 48 -4.74 0.15 -5.31
C ASP A 48 -5.93 0.22 -4.31
N VAL A 49 -6.13 1.35 -3.63
CA VAL A 49 -7.11 1.46 -2.54
C VAL A 49 -8.50 1.88 -3.02
N PHE A 50 -8.58 2.80 -3.99
CA PHE A 50 -9.86 3.40 -4.38
C PHE A 50 -10.45 2.84 -5.67
N LEU A 51 -9.63 2.49 -6.66
CA LEU A 51 -10.13 1.98 -7.94
C LEU A 51 -10.25 0.47 -7.99
N LEU A 52 -9.29 -0.26 -7.44
CA LEU A 52 -9.26 -1.72 -7.47
C LEU A 52 -10.56 -2.37 -6.94
N PRO A 53 -11.20 -1.90 -5.85
CA PRO A 53 -12.45 -2.47 -5.37
C PRO A 53 -13.57 -2.45 -6.42
N PHE A 54 -13.66 -1.39 -7.23
CA PHE A 54 -14.62 -1.35 -8.33
C PHE A 54 -14.36 -2.47 -9.34
N PHE A 55 -13.10 -2.67 -9.73
CA PHE A 55 -12.73 -3.70 -10.69
C PHE A 55 -12.90 -5.11 -10.10
N CYS A 56 -12.61 -5.34 -8.83
CA CYS A 56 -12.83 -6.63 -8.19
C CYS A 56 -14.28 -7.13 -8.33
N TRP A 57 -15.25 -6.21 -8.19
CA TRP A 57 -16.66 -6.55 -8.30
C TRP A 57 -17.19 -6.61 -9.73
N HIS A 58 -16.68 -5.79 -10.64
CA HIS A 58 -17.25 -5.63 -11.96
C HIS A 58 -16.42 -6.25 -13.10
N ARG A 59 -15.09 -6.32 -12.92
CA ARG A 59 -14.13 -6.82 -13.90
C ARG A 59 -12.95 -7.51 -13.21
N PRO A 60 -13.17 -8.72 -12.60
CA PRO A 60 -12.12 -9.43 -11.87
C PRO A 60 -10.85 -9.72 -12.69
N ASP A 61 -11.01 -9.94 -14.00
CA ASP A 61 -9.93 -10.08 -14.99
C ASP A 61 -9.02 -8.83 -15.03
N ALA A 62 -9.62 -7.66 -15.08
CA ALA A 62 -8.92 -6.39 -15.05
C ALA A 62 -8.28 -6.13 -13.66
N ALA A 63 -9.02 -6.41 -12.58
CA ALA A 63 -8.50 -6.30 -11.22
C ALA A 63 -7.24 -7.15 -11.01
N ARG A 64 -7.23 -8.39 -11.53
CA ARG A 64 -6.07 -9.28 -11.49
C ARG A 64 -4.84 -8.65 -12.16
N ASN A 65 -5.00 -7.98 -13.28
CA ASN A 65 -3.89 -7.32 -13.97
C ASN A 65 -3.38 -6.10 -13.20
N LEU A 66 -4.25 -5.33 -12.53
CA LEU A 66 -3.83 -4.25 -11.64
C LEU A 66 -3.00 -4.76 -10.45
N VAL A 67 -3.37 -5.90 -9.86
CA VAL A 67 -2.57 -6.56 -8.81
C VAL A 67 -1.25 -7.08 -9.38
N ARG A 68 -1.28 -7.74 -10.53
CA ARG A 68 -0.06 -8.23 -11.21
C ARG A 68 0.93 -7.11 -11.52
N TYR A 69 0.45 -5.94 -11.90
CA TYR A 69 1.31 -4.76 -12.09
C TYR A 69 2.23 -4.51 -10.89
N ARG A 70 1.70 -4.61 -9.68
CA ARG A 70 2.50 -4.46 -8.44
C ARG A 70 3.40 -5.66 -8.18
N LEU A 71 2.89 -6.88 -8.37
CA LEU A 71 3.67 -8.11 -8.19
C LEU A 71 4.88 -8.17 -9.12
N ASP A 72 4.70 -7.82 -10.38
CA ASP A 72 5.77 -7.84 -11.40
C ASP A 72 6.87 -6.79 -11.11
N ARG A 73 6.60 -5.81 -10.22
CA ARG A 73 7.54 -4.77 -9.77
C ARG A 73 8.11 -4.98 -8.37
N LEU A 74 7.95 -6.18 -7.83
CA LEU A 74 8.46 -6.51 -6.49
C LEU A 74 9.99 -6.36 -6.40
N ASP A 75 10.73 -6.67 -7.46
CA ASP A 75 12.19 -6.50 -7.48
C ASP A 75 12.61 -5.03 -7.49
N ALA A 76 11.87 -4.15 -8.14
CA ALA A 76 12.07 -2.71 -8.06
C ALA A 76 11.79 -2.19 -6.64
N ALA A 77 10.74 -2.69 -5.99
CA ALA A 77 10.42 -2.37 -4.60
C ALA A 77 11.53 -2.85 -3.63
N ARG A 78 12.11 -4.03 -3.85
CA ARG A 78 13.30 -4.50 -3.11
C ARG A 78 14.51 -3.59 -3.33
N ALA A 79 14.74 -3.16 -4.56
CA ALA A 79 15.83 -2.24 -4.88
C ALA A 79 15.64 -0.88 -4.19
N LEU A 80 14.41 -0.38 -4.12
CA LEU A 80 14.09 0.88 -3.42
C LEU A 80 14.36 0.77 -1.91
N ALA A 81 13.95 -0.32 -1.25
CA ALA A 81 14.27 -0.56 0.16
C ALA A 81 15.79 -0.60 0.41
N ARG A 82 16.53 -1.33 -0.43
CA ARG A 82 18.01 -1.41 -0.32
C ARG A 82 18.71 -0.05 -0.47
N ARG A 83 18.24 0.83 -1.34
CA ARG A 83 18.78 2.20 -1.49
C ARG A 83 18.66 3.03 -0.21
N GLN A 84 17.73 2.66 0.67
CA GLN A 84 17.50 3.29 1.97
C GLN A 84 18.14 2.52 3.13
N ASN A 85 19.00 1.53 2.84
CA ASN A 85 19.59 0.60 3.83
C ASN A 85 18.53 -0.18 4.64
N LEU A 86 17.35 -0.43 4.04
CA LEU A 86 16.28 -1.20 4.63
C LEU A 86 16.16 -2.58 3.98
N ARG A 87 15.58 -3.53 4.70
CA ARG A 87 15.33 -4.90 4.23
C ARG A 87 13.96 -4.98 3.54
N GLY A 88 13.73 -6.08 2.84
CA GLY A 88 12.45 -6.38 2.22
C GLY A 88 12.16 -5.53 0.99
N ALA A 89 10.89 -5.16 0.80
CA ALA A 89 10.42 -4.42 -0.36
C ALA A 89 9.60 -3.19 0.04
N ARG A 90 9.92 -2.03 -0.55
CA ARG A 90 9.19 -0.78 -0.41
C ARG A 90 8.62 -0.38 -1.76
N TYR A 91 7.30 -0.29 -1.86
CA TYR A 91 6.66 0.29 -3.04
C TYR A 91 6.80 1.82 -3.03
N PRO A 92 7.04 2.44 -4.23
CA PRO A 92 7.22 3.88 -4.35
C PRO A 92 5.91 4.63 -4.13
N TRP A 93 6.00 5.89 -3.71
CA TRP A 93 4.85 6.79 -3.64
C TRP A 93 4.31 7.08 -5.04
N MET A 94 5.19 7.39 -6.00
CA MET A 94 4.86 7.63 -7.41
C MET A 94 5.60 6.60 -8.28
N SER A 95 4.90 5.54 -8.69
CA SER A 95 5.50 4.44 -9.45
C SER A 95 5.65 4.79 -10.93
N GLY A 96 6.87 4.78 -11.41
CA GLY A 96 7.16 4.74 -12.85
C GLY A 96 6.78 3.40 -13.49
N GLU A 97 6.94 3.32 -14.80
CA GLU A 97 6.67 2.11 -15.58
C GLU A 97 7.47 0.90 -15.10
N ASP A 98 8.72 1.11 -14.70
CA ASP A 98 9.63 0.09 -14.17
C ASP A 98 9.48 -0.18 -12.66
N GLY A 99 8.56 0.52 -11.99
CA GLY A 99 8.36 0.45 -10.54
C GLY A 99 9.31 1.32 -9.72
N SER A 100 10.12 2.17 -10.35
CA SER A 100 11.00 3.11 -9.66
C SER A 100 10.23 4.30 -9.08
N GLU A 101 10.78 4.92 -8.02
CA GLU A 101 10.24 6.14 -7.41
C GLU A 101 10.47 7.33 -8.34
N GLN A 102 9.38 8.01 -8.73
CA GLN A 102 9.37 9.18 -9.60
C GLN A 102 9.00 10.47 -8.88
N CYS A 103 8.79 10.43 -7.56
CA CYS A 103 8.42 11.61 -6.79
C CYS A 103 9.57 12.61 -6.74
N GLU A 104 9.30 13.85 -7.19
CA GLU A 104 10.27 14.94 -7.22
C GLU A 104 10.43 15.60 -5.83
N SER A 105 9.41 15.49 -4.98
CA SER A 105 9.45 15.94 -3.57
C SER A 105 10.13 14.88 -2.70
N TRP A 106 11.30 15.20 -2.21
CA TRP A 106 12.08 14.25 -1.39
C TRP A 106 11.35 13.85 -0.09
N ASP A 107 10.65 14.79 0.54
CA ASP A 107 9.93 14.56 1.79
C ASP A 107 8.73 13.64 1.58
N ILE A 108 7.95 13.82 0.53
CA ILE A 108 6.85 12.93 0.15
C ILE A 108 7.42 11.56 -0.24
N GLY A 109 8.27 11.51 -1.25
CA GLY A 109 8.84 10.27 -1.76
C GLY A 109 9.64 9.47 -0.72
N LEU A 110 10.16 10.12 0.34
CA LEU A 110 10.89 9.45 1.41
C LEU A 110 10.01 9.09 2.61
N CYS A 111 9.11 9.99 3.03
CA CYS A 111 8.39 9.88 4.30
C CYS A 111 7.01 9.25 4.16
N GLU A 112 6.34 9.33 3.00
CA GLU A 112 5.07 8.64 2.77
C GLU A 112 5.32 7.19 2.38
N THR A 113 5.37 6.35 3.39
CA THR A 113 5.73 4.94 3.23
C THR A 113 4.53 4.01 3.27
N HIS A 114 3.36 4.51 3.63
CA HIS A 114 2.13 3.72 3.77
C HIS A 114 1.74 2.98 2.49
N ILE A 115 2.11 3.52 1.31
CA ILE A 115 1.87 2.89 0.00
C ILE A 115 2.29 1.42 -0.03
N THR A 116 3.37 1.09 0.64
CA THR A 116 3.84 -0.30 0.74
C THR A 116 2.80 -1.23 1.37
N ALA A 117 2.11 -0.77 2.40
CA ALA A 117 1.05 -1.55 3.04
C ALA A 117 -0.29 -1.40 2.33
N ASP A 118 -0.55 -0.28 1.67
CA ASP A 118 -1.74 -0.08 0.83
C ASP A 118 -1.78 -1.09 -0.32
N VAL A 119 -0.64 -1.32 -0.98
CA VAL A 119 -0.51 -2.33 -2.03
C VAL A 119 -0.78 -3.73 -1.49
N ALA A 120 -0.24 -4.07 -0.32
CA ALA A 120 -0.49 -5.37 0.31
C ALA A 120 -1.96 -5.53 0.73
N TYR A 121 -2.57 -4.50 1.31
CA TYR A 121 -3.98 -4.45 1.65
C TYR A 121 -4.88 -4.63 0.43
N ALA A 122 -4.60 -3.91 -0.64
CA ALA A 122 -5.38 -3.98 -1.88
C ALA A 122 -5.33 -5.37 -2.52
N ALA A 123 -4.17 -6.00 -2.53
CA ALA A 123 -3.97 -7.35 -3.01
C ALA A 123 -4.72 -8.41 -2.17
N ASP A 124 -4.76 -8.24 -0.85
CA ASP A 124 -5.56 -9.06 0.06
C ASP A 124 -7.06 -8.89 -0.23
N ARG A 125 -7.53 -7.65 -0.39
CA ARG A 125 -8.93 -7.36 -0.77
C ARG A 125 -9.32 -7.99 -2.11
N TYR A 126 -8.40 -7.95 -3.10
CA TYR A 126 -8.61 -8.64 -4.36
C TYR A 126 -8.85 -10.14 -4.14
N HIS A 127 -7.94 -10.79 -3.40
CA HIS A 127 -8.04 -12.23 -3.12
C HIS A 127 -9.34 -12.57 -2.37
N GLU A 128 -9.69 -11.80 -1.33
CA GLU A 128 -10.92 -12.02 -0.55
C GLU A 128 -12.21 -11.84 -1.36
N ILE A 129 -12.26 -10.85 -2.26
CA ILE A 129 -13.46 -10.56 -3.05
C ILE A 129 -13.62 -11.55 -4.20
N THR A 130 -12.53 -11.90 -4.88
CA THR A 130 -12.59 -12.71 -6.10
C THR A 130 -12.44 -14.22 -5.86
N GLY A 131 -11.80 -14.62 -4.77
CA GLY A 131 -11.43 -16.01 -4.50
C GLY A 131 -10.37 -16.56 -5.46
N ASP A 132 -9.68 -15.69 -6.23
CA ASP A 132 -8.66 -16.11 -7.20
C ASP A 132 -7.36 -16.55 -6.51
N GLY A 133 -7.15 -17.86 -6.41
CA GLY A 133 -5.91 -18.44 -5.87
C GLY A 133 -4.74 -18.50 -6.85
N SER A 134 -4.91 -18.02 -8.10
CA SER A 134 -3.85 -18.10 -9.11
C SER A 134 -2.61 -17.27 -8.81
N LEU A 135 -2.74 -16.28 -7.93
CA LEU A 135 -1.66 -15.38 -7.49
C LEU A 135 -1.09 -15.70 -6.11
N ASP A 136 -1.58 -16.71 -5.38
CA ASP A 136 -1.27 -16.97 -3.97
C ASP A 136 0.23 -17.02 -3.68
N GLY A 137 1.01 -17.68 -4.51
CA GLY A 137 2.47 -17.77 -4.33
C GLY A 137 3.17 -16.42 -4.46
N ALA A 138 2.76 -15.59 -5.42
CA ALA A 138 3.31 -14.25 -5.61
C ALA A 138 2.85 -13.28 -4.51
N LEU A 139 1.59 -13.39 -4.09
CA LEU A 139 1.03 -12.62 -2.97
C LEU A 139 1.75 -12.95 -1.66
N SER A 140 1.95 -14.24 -1.37
CA SER A 140 2.70 -14.70 -0.20
C SER A 140 4.10 -14.08 -0.15
N GLN A 141 4.80 -14.08 -1.29
CA GLN A 141 6.13 -13.47 -1.40
C GLN A 141 6.09 -11.95 -1.21
N MET A 142 5.12 -11.26 -1.80
CA MET A 142 4.93 -9.82 -1.62
C MET A 142 4.66 -9.48 -0.15
N TYR A 143 3.74 -10.19 0.52
CA TYR A 143 3.43 -9.96 1.93
C TYR A 143 4.65 -10.15 2.83
N LEU A 144 5.46 -11.18 2.55
CA LEU A 144 6.70 -11.45 3.28
C LEU A 144 7.70 -10.30 3.14
N GLU A 145 7.97 -9.89 1.90
CA GLU A 145 8.99 -8.88 1.64
C GLU A 145 8.56 -7.49 2.14
N THR A 146 7.29 -7.13 2.00
CA THR A 146 6.77 -5.88 2.54
C THR A 146 6.72 -5.89 4.08
N ALA A 147 6.42 -7.03 4.71
CA ALA A 147 6.51 -7.17 6.17
C ALA A 147 7.97 -7.04 6.67
N ARG A 148 8.95 -7.61 5.98
CA ARG A 148 10.39 -7.43 6.28
C ARG A 148 10.81 -5.96 6.21
N TYR A 149 10.24 -5.21 5.25
CA TYR A 149 10.46 -3.77 5.17
C TYR A 149 9.98 -3.08 6.44
N TRP A 150 8.76 -3.34 6.90
CA TRP A 150 8.21 -2.71 8.10
C TRP A 150 9.05 -2.98 9.33
N LEU A 151 9.47 -4.21 9.55
CA LEU A 151 10.35 -4.54 10.69
C LEU A 151 11.69 -3.81 10.63
N SER A 152 12.20 -3.52 9.45
CA SER A 152 13.48 -2.77 9.31
C SER A 152 13.28 -1.25 9.34
N ARG A 153 12.06 -0.76 9.09
CA ARG A 153 11.73 0.67 9.05
C ARG A 153 11.39 1.23 10.41
N PHE A 154 10.87 0.40 11.31
CA PHE A 154 10.48 0.80 12.66
C PHE A 154 11.63 0.63 13.64
N THR A 155 11.64 1.44 14.68
CA THR A 155 12.60 1.38 15.78
C THR A 155 11.92 0.82 17.02
N TRP A 156 12.55 -0.18 17.66
CA TRP A 156 12.11 -0.66 18.96
C TRP A 156 12.49 0.33 20.05
N GLU A 157 11.54 0.79 20.86
CA GLU A 157 11.72 1.66 22.01
C GLU A 157 11.47 0.84 23.30
N PRO A 158 12.52 0.31 23.97
CA PRO A 158 12.33 -0.56 25.13
C PRO A 158 11.58 0.11 26.28
N ASP A 159 11.83 1.40 26.51
CA ASP A 159 11.22 2.15 27.61
C ASP A 159 9.70 2.35 27.42
N LYS A 160 9.24 2.34 26.19
CA LYS A 160 7.82 2.44 25.83
C LYS A 160 7.20 1.08 25.52
N ASN A 161 8.01 0.03 25.42
CA ASN A 161 7.61 -1.31 25.01
C ASN A 161 6.84 -1.29 23.67
N GLN A 162 7.33 -0.54 22.68
CA GLN A 162 6.67 -0.37 21.39
C GLN A 162 7.66 -0.25 20.22
N TYR A 163 7.16 -0.54 19.02
CA TYR A 163 7.79 -0.15 17.77
C TYR A 163 7.25 1.19 17.32
N SER A 164 8.13 2.14 17.06
CA SER A 164 7.81 3.50 16.61
C SER A 164 8.32 3.77 15.22
N SER A 165 7.53 4.51 14.45
CA SER A 165 7.92 5.04 13.15
C SER A 165 8.29 6.53 13.28
N PHE A 166 9.47 6.90 12.81
CA PHE A 166 9.97 8.27 12.81
C PHE A 166 10.02 8.82 11.39
N PHE A 167 9.82 10.12 11.23
CA PHE A 167 9.84 10.80 9.95
C PHE A 167 8.91 10.12 8.94
N VAL A 168 7.65 10.02 9.29
CA VAL A 168 6.59 9.48 8.44
C VAL A 168 5.56 10.55 8.14
N LYS A 169 5.03 10.52 6.92
CA LYS A 169 3.80 11.22 6.54
C LYS A 169 2.70 10.18 6.30
N GLY A 170 1.51 10.49 6.74
CA GLY A 170 0.32 9.74 6.38
C GLY A 170 -0.34 10.31 5.12
N PRO A 171 -1.58 9.92 4.83
CA PRO A 171 -2.35 10.44 3.68
C PRO A 171 -2.63 11.94 3.72
N ASP A 172 -2.48 12.58 4.87
CA ASP A 172 -2.53 14.03 5.00
C ASP A 172 -1.15 14.65 4.67
N GLU A 173 -0.96 14.99 3.41
CA GLU A 173 0.28 15.56 2.89
C GLU A 173 0.60 16.96 3.43
N TYR A 174 -0.38 17.65 4.03
CA TYR A 174 -0.15 18.97 4.65
C TYR A 174 0.52 18.88 6.01
N CYS A 175 0.49 17.71 6.66
CA CYS A 175 1.30 17.47 7.84
C CYS A 175 2.79 17.39 7.48
N GLY A 176 3.65 17.89 8.37
CA GLY A 176 5.08 17.63 8.31
C GLY A 176 5.38 16.15 8.57
N ALA A 177 6.65 15.79 8.51
CA ALA A 177 7.07 14.45 8.93
C ALA A 177 6.85 14.29 10.43
N ALA A 178 6.06 13.31 10.82
CA ALA A 178 5.62 13.05 12.18
C ALA A 178 6.28 11.83 12.79
N VAL A 179 5.95 11.56 14.05
CA VAL A 179 6.24 10.31 14.76
C VAL A 179 4.94 9.55 14.92
N ASN A 180 4.98 8.25 14.63
CA ASN A 180 3.85 7.33 14.84
C ASN A 180 2.54 7.74 14.15
N ASN A 181 2.60 8.00 12.84
CA ASN A 181 1.36 8.18 12.09
C ASN A 181 0.51 6.92 12.16
N THR A 182 -0.68 7.04 12.77
CA THR A 182 -1.54 5.89 13.08
C THR A 182 -2.03 5.15 11.85
N PHE A 183 -2.33 5.84 10.75
CA PHE A 183 -2.73 5.19 9.49
C PHE A 183 -1.61 4.29 8.98
N THR A 184 -0.40 4.82 8.87
CA THR A 184 0.79 4.06 8.43
C THR A 184 1.07 2.88 9.35
N ASN A 185 1.05 3.11 10.68
CA ASN A 185 1.34 2.07 11.66
C ASN A 185 0.28 0.96 11.67
N TYR A 186 -1.00 1.32 11.54
CA TYR A 186 -2.09 0.35 11.46
C TYR A 186 -1.97 -0.55 10.23
N LEU A 187 -1.70 0.04 9.06
CA LEU A 187 -1.54 -0.72 7.82
C LEU A 187 -0.25 -1.53 7.80
N ALA A 188 0.84 -1.04 8.39
CA ALA A 188 2.06 -1.83 8.59
C ALA A 188 1.78 -3.08 9.44
N ARG A 189 1.01 -2.93 10.55
CA ARG A 189 0.55 -4.07 11.36
C ARG A 189 -0.29 -5.04 10.57
N HIS A 190 -1.22 -4.53 9.77
CA HIS A 190 -2.06 -5.37 8.89
C HIS A 190 -1.21 -6.17 7.90
N ASN A 191 -0.25 -5.53 7.24
CA ASN A 191 0.65 -6.18 6.30
C ASN A 191 1.49 -7.30 6.97
N VAL A 192 2.00 -7.07 8.19
CA VAL A 192 2.70 -8.11 8.97
C VAL A 192 1.76 -9.29 9.30
N ARG A 193 0.48 -9.03 9.61
CA ARG A 193 -0.54 -10.08 9.77
C ARG A 193 -0.75 -10.90 8.51
N LEU A 194 -0.73 -10.28 7.33
CA LEU A 194 -0.82 -11.00 6.07
C LEU A 194 0.37 -11.95 5.89
N ALA A 195 1.59 -11.49 6.17
CA ALA A 195 2.76 -12.36 6.12
C ALA A 195 2.68 -13.52 7.13
N LEU A 196 2.20 -13.26 8.36
CA LEU A 196 1.99 -14.30 9.38
C LEU A 196 0.98 -15.38 8.95
N ARG A 197 -0.03 -15.01 8.17
CA ARG A 197 -1.07 -15.93 7.66
C ARG A 197 -0.62 -16.70 6.43
N HIS A 198 0.03 -16.04 5.48
CA HIS A 198 0.21 -16.53 4.12
C HIS A 198 1.65 -16.92 3.77
N ALA A 199 2.66 -16.41 4.51
CA ALA A 199 4.05 -16.69 4.18
C ALA A 199 4.63 -17.87 4.95
N ALA A 200 5.54 -18.59 4.28
CA ALA A 200 6.37 -19.59 4.94
C ALA A 200 7.45 -18.86 5.77
N LEU A 201 7.35 -18.96 7.08
CA LEU A 201 8.23 -18.30 8.04
C LEU A 201 8.93 -19.37 8.89
N ASP A 202 10.24 -19.21 9.13
CA ASP A 202 10.89 -19.95 10.21
C ASP A 202 10.44 -19.47 11.59
N GLY A 203 10.85 -20.18 12.65
CA GLY A 203 10.40 -19.89 14.01
C GLY A 203 10.88 -18.53 14.52
N GLU A 204 12.09 -18.11 14.16
CA GLU A 204 12.67 -16.85 14.59
C GLU A 204 11.97 -15.67 13.89
N GLU A 205 11.83 -15.71 12.59
CA GLU A 205 11.16 -14.65 11.81
C GLU A 205 9.68 -14.52 12.21
N ARG A 206 9.00 -15.64 12.43
CA ARG A 206 7.62 -15.65 12.95
C ARG A 206 7.52 -15.01 14.34
N GLY A 207 8.47 -15.28 15.22
CA GLY A 207 8.55 -14.65 16.55
C GLY A 207 8.72 -13.13 16.43
N ARG A 208 9.61 -12.66 15.58
CA ARG A 208 9.83 -11.21 15.33
C ARG A 208 8.58 -10.53 14.77
N PHE A 209 7.89 -11.16 13.81
CA PHE A 209 6.67 -10.62 13.22
C PHE A 209 5.53 -10.52 14.25
N LYS A 210 5.34 -11.54 15.08
CA LYS A 210 4.35 -11.50 16.15
C LYS A 210 4.67 -10.39 17.16
N HIS A 211 5.94 -10.26 17.56
CA HIS A 211 6.35 -9.22 18.47
C HIS A 211 6.09 -7.81 17.89
N PHE A 212 6.36 -7.61 16.59
CA PHE A 212 6.02 -6.35 15.93
C PHE A 212 4.50 -6.11 15.91
N GLU A 213 3.72 -7.11 15.52
CA GLU A 213 2.26 -7.02 15.43
C GLU A 213 1.62 -6.62 16.76
N GLU A 214 2.15 -7.14 17.86
CA GLU A 214 1.64 -6.91 19.21
C GLU A 214 2.04 -5.53 19.78
N HIS A 215 3.20 -4.99 19.36
CA HIS A 215 3.81 -3.83 19.99
C HIS A 215 3.96 -2.60 19.06
N VAL A 216 3.46 -2.63 17.85
CA VAL A 216 3.49 -1.43 17.00
C VAL A 216 2.60 -0.33 17.59
N ALA A 217 3.13 0.89 17.67
CA ALA A 217 2.45 2.03 18.29
C ALA A 217 1.16 2.37 17.52
N LEU A 218 0.03 2.37 18.22
CA LEU A 218 -1.26 2.85 17.74
C LEU A 218 -1.81 3.85 18.75
N LEU A 219 -1.96 5.08 18.32
CA LEU A 219 -2.30 6.21 19.18
C LEU A 219 -3.81 6.30 19.43
N TYR A 220 -4.32 5.49 20.33
CA TYR A 220 -5.74 5.50 20.69
C TYR A 220 -5.99 6.37 21.93
N ASP A 221 -6.87 7.37 21.79
CA ASP A 221 -7.37 8.19 22.88
C ASP A 221 -8.68 7.59 23.45
N PRO A 222 -8.66 6.96 24.62
CA PRO A 222 -9.85 6.33 25.18
C PRO A 222 -10.90 7.35 25.66
N GLN A 223 -10.50 8.60 25.98
CA GLN A 223 -11.44 9.62 26.42
C GLN A 223 -12.30 10.14 25.24
N ARG A 224 -11.70 10.23 24.06
CA ARG A 224 -12.36 10.67 22.83
C ARG A 224 -12.89 9.50 22.00
N SER A 225 -12.53 8.26 22.34
CA SER A 225 -12.86 7.04 21.58
C SER A 225 -12.43 7.13 20.11
N LEU A 226 -11.23 7.67 19.87
CA LEU A 226 -10.68 7.83 18.51
C LEU A 226 -9.18 7.56 18.47
N TYR A 227 -8.68 7.29 17.27
CA TYR A 227 -7.25 7.26 17.00
C TYR A 227 -6.75 8.67 16.65
N LEU A 228 -5.64 9.07 17.26
CA LEU A 228 -4.93 10.31 16.90
C LEU A 228 -4.17 10.06 15.59
N GLN A 229 -3.98 11.12 14.81
CA GLN A 229 -3.29 11.04 13.54
C GLN A 229 -1.81 10.67 13.73
N ASP A 230 -1.13 11.35 14.65
CA ASP A 230 0.29 11.16 14.97
C ASP A 230 0.62 11.68 16.38
N GLU A 231 1.88 11.48 16.82
CA GLU A 231 2.40 12.16 18.00
C GLU A 231 2.83 13.59 17.62
N LEU A 232 2.22 14.57 18.26
CA LEU A 232 2.58 15.99 18.16
C LEU A 232 3.60 16.37 19.22
#